data_56b0df80f2129cfbab445b7f4115c501
#
_entry.id   56b0df80f2129cfbab445b7f4115c501
#
_cell.length_a   1.000
_cell.length_b   1.000
_cell.length_c   1.000
_cell.angle_alpha   90.00
_cell.angle_beta   90.00
_cell.angle_gamma   90.00
#
_symmetry.space_group_name_H-M   'P 1'
#
loop_
_entity.id
_entity.type
_entity.pdbx_description
1 polymer ?
#
loop_
_entity_poly.entity_id
_entity_poly.type
_entity_poly.pdbx_seq_one_letter_code
_entity_poly.pdbx_strand_id
1 'polypeptide(L)'
;MSTATNSSTVTTSWEQLRQESLAAMTEAERAEYNRAAIETEARLQLAELVYNARAAAGISQTELARRAGTRQSVISAIENGAQAPGGVMLARIAHALGGTLGIHVAA
;
A
#
# COMPACT_ATOMS: atom_id res chain seq x y z
N MET A 1 36.26 -10.44 -19.48
CA MET A 1 36.16 -8.98 -19.36
C MET A 1 34.72 -8.49 -19.47
N SER A 2 34.15 -8.70 -20.60
CA SER A 2 32.80 -8.16 -20.84
C SER A 2 31.70 -8.86 -20.05
N THR A 3 31.92 -10.08 -19.59
CA THR A 3 30.90 -10.84 -18.88
C THR A 3 30.52 -10.23 -17.55
N ALA A 4 31.51 -9.78 -16.78
CA ALA A 4 31.23 -9.13 -15.49
C ALA A 4 30.49 -7.81 -15.70
N THR A 5 30.85 -7.10 -16.74
CA THR A 5 30.20 -5.86 -17.13
C THR A 5 28.76 -6.09 -17.56
N ASN A 6 28.51 -7.21 -18.23
CA ASN A 6 27.15 -7.53 -18.68
C ASN A 6 26.17 -7.71 -17.54
N SER A 7 26.60 -8.38 -16.48
CA SER A 7 25.76 -8.62 -15.32
C SER A 7 25.37 -7.32 -14.65
N SER A 8 26.34 -6.44 -14.41
CA SER A 8 26.10 -5.11 -13.86
C SER A 8 25.25 -4.25 -14.80
N THR A 9 25.50 -4.39 -16.10
CA THR A 9 24.79 -3.61 -17.12
C THR A 9 23.30 -3.95 -17.13
N VAL A 10 22.95 -5.23 -16.98
CA VAL A 10 21.53 -5.64 -16.96
C VAL A 10 20.80 -4.99 -15.80
N THR A 11 21.38 -5.04 -14.60
CA THR A 11 20.78 -4.42 -13.41
C THR A 11 20.71 -2.91 -13.55
N THR A 12 21.80 -2.30 -14.01
CA THR A 12 21.89 -0.87 -14.23
C THR A 12 20.94 -0.41 -15.34
N SER A 13 20.77 -1.24 -16.38
CA SER A 13 19.91 -0.96 -17.50
C SER A 13 18.45 -0.79 -17.09
N TRP A 14 17.97 -1.66 -16.21
CA TRP A 14 16.61 -1.57 -15.70
C TRP A 14 16.40 -0.28 -14.92
N GLU A 15 17.31 0.06 -14.04
CA GLU A 15 17.27 1.29 -13.26
C GLU A 15 17.38 2.53 -14.15
N GLN A 16 18.25 2.48 -15.15
CA GLN A 16 18.41 3.57 -16.11
C GLN A 16 17.15 3.79 -16.94
N LEU A 17 16.54 2.72 -17.45
CA LEU A 17 15.30 2.82 -18.21
C LEU A 17 14.21 3.45 -17.39
N ARG A 18 14.12 3.08 -16.13
CA ARG A 18 13.14 3.63 -15.21
C ARG A 18 13.36 5.13 -15.01
N GLN A 19 14.62 5.52 -14.77
CA GLN A 19 14.96 6.93 -14.58
C GLN A 19 14.76 7.75 -15.85
N GLU A 20 15.12 7.20 -17.00
CA GLU A 20 14.92 7.85 -18.27
C GLU A 20 13.43 8.05 -18.58
N SER A 21 12.62 7.05 -18.27
CA SER A 21 11.17 7.17 -18.43
C SER A 21 10.61 8.28 -17.56
N LEU A 22 11.05 8.38 -16.32
CA LEU A 22 10.62 9.44 -15.41
C LEU A 22 11.10 10.81 -15.89
N ALA A 23 12.34 10.89 -16.37
CA ALA A 23 12.91 12.14 -16.86
C ALA A 23 12.26 12.61 -18.15
N ALA A 24 11.78 11.68 -18.98
CA ALA A 24 11.13 11.99 -20.24
C ALA A 24 9.67 12.40 -20.07
N MET A 25 9.09 12.24 -18.91
CA MET A 25 7.71 12.63 -18.65
C MET A 25 7.50 14.12 -18.78
N THR A 26 6.35 14.48 -19.33
CA THR A 26 5.87 15.85 -19.26
C THR A 26 5.53 16.18 -17.80
N GLU A 27 5.35 17.47 -17.54
CA GLU A 27 4.96 17.91 -16.20
C GLU A 27 3.64 17.29 -15.75
N ALA A 28 2.66 17.20 -16.68
CA ALA A 28 1.37 16.59 -16.39
C ALA A 28 1.50 15.10 -16.12
N GLU A 29 2.30 14.39 -16.89
CA GLU A 29 2.56 12.97 -16.69
C GLU A 29 3.26 12.71 -15.37
N ARG A 30 4.20 13.57 -15.01
CA ARG A 30 4.91 13.46 -13.74
C ARG A 30 3.99 13.69 -12.55
N ALA A 31 3.10 14.67 -12.65
CA ALA A 31 2.11 14.94 -11.61
C ALA A 31 1.19 13.73 -11.42
N GLU A 32 0.77 13.10 -12.52
CA GLU A 32 -0.06 11.90 -12.46
C GLU A 32 0.70 10.72 -11.83
N TYR A 33 1.95 10.53 -12.24
CA TYR A 33 2.81 9.50 -11.66
C TYR A 33 2.95 9.69 -10.14
N ASN A 34 3.19 10.93 -9.71
CA ASN A 34 3.35 11.25 -8.30
C ASN A 34 2.07 10.98 -7.51
N ARG A 35 0.90 11.32 -8.09
CA ARG A 35 -0.38 11.02 -7.44
C ARG A 35 -0.58 9.52 -7.28
N ALA A 36 -0.29 8.74 -8.32
CA ALA A 36 -0.41 7.30 -8.27
C ALA A 36 0.54 6.68 -7.24
N ALA A 37 1.75 7.21 -7.13
CA ALA A 37 2.73 6.76 -6.15
C ALA A 37 2.25 7.05 -4.72
N ILE A 38 1.69 8.24 -4.49
CA ILE A 38 1.14 8.62 -3.18
C ILE A 38 -0.02 7.72 -2.81
N GLU A 39 -0.92 7.45 -3.75
CA GLU A 39 -2.07 6.57 -3.50
C GLU A 39 -1.63 5.15 -3.17
N THR A 40 -0.65 4.63 -3.91
CA THR A 40 -0.10 3.30 -3.65
C THR A 40 0.53 3.23 -2.28
N GLU A 41 1.33 4.22 -1.92
CA GLU A 41 1.95 4.30 -0.60
C GLU A 41 0.90 4.33 0.50
N ALA A 42 -0.13 5.12 0.33
CA ALA A 42 -1.22 5.21 1.30
C ALA A 42 -1.92 3.87 1.50
N ARG A 43 -2.19 3.15 0.40
CA ARG A 43 -2.82 1.83 0.48
C ARG A 43 -1.95 0.84 1.23
N LEU A 44 -0.64 0.87 1.00
CA LEU A 44 0.30 -0.03 1.66
C LEU A 44 0.42 0.30 3.15
N GLN A 45 0.43 1.56 3.51
CA GLN A 45 0.46 1.97 4.92
C GLN A 45 -0.81 1.53 5.65
N LEU A 46 -1.97 1.71 5.03
CA LEU A 46 -3.24 1.27 5.61
C LEU A 46 -3.31 -0.26 5.71
N ALA A 47 -2.80 -0.97 4.70
CA ALA A 47 -2.73 -2.42 4.72
C ALA A 47 -1.95 -2.93 5.93
N GLU A 48 -0.77 -2.38 6.14
CA GLU A 48 0.09 -2.74 7.25
C GLU A 48 -0.55 -2.41 8.59
N LEU A 49 -1.15 -1.23 8.70
CA LEU A 49 -1.82 -0.78 9.91
C LEU A 49 -2.95 -1.72 10.31
N VAL A 50 -3.82 -2.07 9.37
CA VAL A 50 -4.95 -2.96 9.63
C VAL A 50 -4.47 -4.37 9.97
N TYR A 51 -3.53 -4.88 9.20
CA TYR A 51 -2.96 -6.21 9.46
C TYR A 51 -2.36 -6.29 10.85
N ASN A 52 -1.52 -5.33 11.21
CA ASN A 52 -0.84 -5.34 12.51
C ASN A 52 -1.81 -5.20 13.66
N ALA A 53 -2.82 -4.34 13.53
CA ALA A 53 -3.83 -4.16 14.57
C ALA A 53 -4.68 -5.42 14.74
N ARG A 54 -5.04 -6.07 13.63
CA ARG A 54 -5.80 -7.33 13.69
C ARG A 54 -4.96 -8.44 14.30
N ALA A 55 -3.71 -8.56 13.90
CA ALA A 55 -2.79 -9.58 14.44
C ALA A 55 -2.59 -9.37 15.94
N ALA A 56 -2.43 -8.14 16.38
CA ALA A 56 -2.29 -7.81 17.80
C ALA A 56 -3.55 -8.16 18.59
N ALA A 57 -4.72 -8.02 17.97
CA ALA A 57 -5.99 -8.38 18.58
C ALA A 57 -6.23 -9.91 18.59
N GLY A 58 -5.42 -10.65 17.84
CA GLY A 58 -5.51 -12.11 17.79
C GLY A 58 -6.75 -12.64 17.09
N ILE A 59 -7.33 -11.89 16.15
CA ILE A 59 -8.52 -12.31 15.44
C ILE A 59 -8.23 -12.53 13.96
N SER A 60 -9.07 -13.36 13.34
CA SER A 60 -8.97 -13.65 11.90
C SER A 60 -9.55 -12.52 11.06
N GLN A 61 -9.26 -12.53 9.77
CA GLN A 61 -9.89 -11.62 8.81
C GLN A 61 -11.41 -11.78 8.81
N THR A 62 -11.88 -13.01 8.89
CA THR A 62 -13.31 -13.30 8.93
C THR A 62 -13.96 -12.70 10.17
N GLU A 63 -13.32 -12.83 11.31
CA GLU A 63 -13.85 -12.28 12.57
C GLU A 63 -13.84 -10.74 12.53
N LEU A 64 -12.77 -10.15 12.04
CA LEU A 64 -12.73 -8.69 11.88
C LEU A 64 -13.83 -8.21 10.94
N ALA A 65 -14.03 -8.89 9.82
CA ALA A 65 -15.08 -8.55 8.87
C ALA A 65 -16.46 -8.60 9.54
N ARG A 66 -16.71 -9.65 10.31
CA ARG A 66 -17.97 -9.80 11.02
C ARG A 66 -18.20 -8.64 11.98
N ARG A 67 -17.20 -8.30 12.76
CA ARG A 67 -17.30 -7.19 13.74
C ARG A 67 -17.45 -5.83 13.07
N ALA A 68 -16.78 -5.64 11.95
CA ALA A 68 -16.85 -4.37 11.21
C ALA A 68 -18.07 -4.26 10.30
N GLY A 69 -18.88 -5.31 10.19
CA GLY A 69 -20.07 -5.31 9.36
C GLY A 69 -19.74 -5.32 7.87
N THR A 70 -18.71 -6.04 7.47
CA THR A 70 -18.29 -6.15 6.09
C THR A 70 -17.95 -7.60 5.74
N ARG A 71 -17.41 -7.83 4.55
CA ARG A 71 -17.04 -9.16 4.07
C ARG A 71 -15.57 -9.43 4.28
N GLN A 72 -15.21 -10.69 4.48
CA GLN A 72 -13.81 -11.11 4.60
C GLN A 72 -13.00 -10.69 3.37
N SER A 73 -13.58 -10.75 2.17
CA SER A 73 -12.91 -10.35 0.95
C SER A 73 -12.53 -8.86 0.95
N VAL A 74 -13.31 -8.02 1.61
CA VAL A 74 -13.01 -6.59 1.75
C VAL A 74 -11.80 -6.40 2.68
N ILE A 75 -11.79 -7.07 3.81
CA ILE A 75 -10.66 -7.02 4.74
C ILE A 75 -9.39 -7.55 4.06
N SER A 76 -9.50 -8.65 3.34
CA SER A 76 -8.38 -9.21 2.59
C SER A 76 -7.83 -8.22 1.56
N ALA A 77 -8.70 -7.56 0.81
CA ALA A 77 -8.29 -6.57 -0.19
C ALA A 77 -7.59 -5.36 0.45
N ILE A 78 -8.04 -4.93 1.61
CA ILE A 78 -7.40 -3.85 2.36
C ILE A 78 -6.01 -4.29 2.82
N GLU A 79 -5.90 -5.47 3.41
CA GLU A 79 -4.63 -5.96 3.98
C GLU A 79 -3.58 -6.31 2.92
N ASN A 80 -3.99 -6.59 1.70
CA ASN A 80 -3.03 -6.82 0.62
C ASN A 80 -2.72 -5.57 -0.21
N GLY A 81 -3.27 -4.43 0.17
CA GLY A 81 -3.01 -3.16 -0.50
C GLY A 81 -3.78 -2.94 -1.79
N ALA A 82 -4.70 -3.85 -2.15
CA ALA A 82 -5.48 -3.72 -3.38
C ALA A 82 -6.57 -2.66 -3.27
N GLN A 83 -7.03 -2.38 -2.07
CA GLN A 83 -8.13 -1.46 -1.83
C GLN A 83 -7.83 -0.59 -0.61
N ALA A 84 -8.06 0.72 -0.74
CA ALA A 84 -8.00 1.63 0.39
C ALA A 84 -9.38 1.70 1.06
N PRO A 85 -9.47 1.56 2.39
CA PRO A 85 -10.76 1.75 3.06
C PRO A 85 -11.14 3.22 3.06
N GLY A 86 -12.41 3.51 2.86
CA GLY A 86 -12.93 4.85 3.08
C GLY A 86 -12.98 5.18 4.57
N GLY A 87 -13.26 6.43 4.89
CA GLY A 87 -13.28 6.89 6.29
C GLY A 87 -14.25 6.12 7.17
N VAL A 88 -15.43 5.82 6.65
CA VAL A 88 -16.45 5.07 7.41
C VAL A 88 -15.98 3.63 7.66
N MET A 89 -15.43 2.98 6.65
CA MET A 89 -14.94 1.61 6.81
C MET A 89 -13.77 1.57 7.80
N LEU A 90 -12.88 2.54 7.72
CA LEU A 90 -11.74 2.64 8.64
C LEU A 90 -12.22 2.82 10.08
N ALA A 91 -13.25 3.65 10.29
CA ALA A 91 -13.85 3.84 11.60
C ALA A 91 -14.48 2.55 12.13
N ARG A 92 -15.16 1.79 11.27
CA ARG A 92 -15.74 0.50 11.64
C ARG A 92 -14.67 -0.51 12.04
N ILE A 93 -13.58 -0.55 11.29
CA ILE A 93 -12.45 -1.43 11.59
C ILE A 93 -11.84 -1.05 12.95
N ALA A 94 -11.61 0.23 13.17
CA ALA A 94 -11.06 0.73 14.43
C ALA A 94 -11.96 0.35 15.61
N HIS A 95 -13.25 0.55 15.46
CA HIS A 95 -14.23 0.20 16.50
C HIS A 95 -14.25 -1.31 16.76
N ALA A 96 -14.20 -2.11 15.69
CA ALA A 96 -14.18 -3.56 15.78
C ALA A 96 -12.94 -4.09 16.51
N LEU A 97 -11.85 -3.35 16.45
CA LEU A 97 -10.60 -3.69 17.14
C LEU A 97 -10.52 -3.08 18.55
N GLY A 98 -11.59 -2.43 19.00
CA GLY A 98 -11.69 -1.91 20.36
C GLY A 98 -10.93 -0.61 20.60
N GLY A 99 -10.57 0.11 19.56
CA GLY A 99 -9.79 1.32 19.73
C GLY A 99 -9.77 2.21 18.51
N THR A 100 -8.89 3.19 18.54
CA THR A 100 -8.66 4.12 17.46
C THR A 100 -7.38 3.74 16.73
N LEU A 101 -7.43 3.66 15.41
CA LEU A 101 -6.24 3.44 14.61
C LEU A 101 -5.49 4.77 14.46
N GLY A 102 -4.24 4.78 14.90
CA GLY A 102 -3.39 5.93 14.72
C GLY A 102 -2.76 5.90 13.33
N ILE A 103 -2.97 6.95 12.56
CA ILE A 103 -2.34 7.10 11.25
C ILE A 103 -1.31 8.21 11.34
N HIS A 104 -0.05 7.84 11.05
CA HIS A 104 1.02 8.81 10.96
C HIS A 104 1.35 9.05 9.50
N VAL A 105 1.08 10.27 9.05
CA VAL A 105 1.49 10.69 7.72
C VAL A 105 2.80 11.44 7.90
N ALA A 106 3.87 10.92 7.30
CA ALA A 106 5.15 11.60 7.31
C ALA A 106 5.02 12.86 6.47
N ALA A 107 5.19 13.97 7.11
CA ALA A 107 5.11 15.28 6.45
C ALA A 107 6.41 15.57 5.71
#